data_84f4fca5231a9655861d0a90fdf73d68
#
_entry.id   84f4fca5231a9655861d0a90fdf73d68
#
_cell.length_a   1.000
_cell.length_b   1.000
_cell.length_c   1.000
_cell.angle_alpha   90.00
_cell.angle_beta   90.00
_cell.angle_gamma   90.00
#
_symmetry.space_group_name_H-M   'P 1'
#
loop_
_entity.id
_entity.type
_entity.pdbx_description
1 polymer ?
#
loop_
_entity_poly.entity_id
_entity_poly.type
_entity_poly.pdbx_seq_one_letter_code
_entity_poly.pdbx_strand_id
1 'polypeptide(L)'
;MADPHRLILYERDGCHLCDEARVLLDEMIGQDRYDRVDIDADDDLVLRYGFRVPVISLDGVGRLEAPITPEDLRALVAEVAR
;
A
#
# COMPACT_ATOMS: atom_id res chain seq x y z
N MET A 1 -22.16 -3.46 -1.83
CA MET A 1 -21.77 -2.45 -0.82
C MET A 1 -20.30 -2.19 -0.86
N ALA A 2 -19.91 -0.93 -0.95
CA ALA A 2 -18.49 -0.60 -0.92
C ALA A 2 -17.93 -0.87 0.46
N ASP A 3 -16.68 -1.35 0.51
CA ASP A 3 -15.98 -1.49 1.78
C ASP A 3 -15.84 -0.12 2.44
N PRO A 4 -16.09 -0.02 3.74
CA PRO A 4 -15.91 1.27 4.45
C PRO A 4 -14.46 1.70 4.49
N HIS A 5 -13.51 0.77 4.34
CA HIS A 5 -12.09 1.04 4.37
C HIS A 5 -11.41 0.47 3.14
N ARG A 6 -10.61 1.30 2.47
CA ARG A 6 -9.90 0.88 1.27
C ARG A 6 -8.41 1.11 1.43
N LEU A 7 -7.65 0.04 1.26
CA LEU A 7 -6.20 0.09 1.25
C LEU A 7 -5.71 0.25 -0.19
N ILE A 8 -4.73 1.11 -0.38
CA ILE A 8 -4.08 1.30 -1.67
C ILE A 8 -2.58 1.17 -1.48
N LEU A 9 -1.98 0.30 -2.29
CA LEU A 9 -0.52 0.17 -2.35
C LEU A 9 -0.02 1.02 -3.52
N TYR A 10 0.73 2.08 -3.22
CA TYR A 10 1.42 2.87 -4.22
C TYR A 10 2.79 2.26 -4.45
N GLU A 11 3.07 1.91 -5.68
CA GLU A 11 4.28 1.19 -6.05
C GLU A 11 4.82 1.70 -7.38
N ARG A 12 6.02 1.24 -7.74
CA ARG A 12 6.55 1.48 -9.07
C ARG A 12 7.32 0.25 -9.53
N ASP A 13 7.52 0.17 -10.84
CA ASP A 13 8.19 -0.95 -11.49
C ASP A 13 9.65 -1.00 -11.03
N GLY A 14 10.18 -2.21 -10.89
CA GLY A 14 11.57 -2.40 -10.50
C GLY A 14 11.86 -2.09 -9.04
N CYS A 15 10.84 -1.92 -8.23
CA CYS A 15 11.01 -1.62 -6.81
C CYS A 15 10.92 -2.90 -5.98
N HIS A 16 12.07 -3.34 -5.48
CA HIS A 16 12.17 -4.56 -4.69
C HIS A 16 11.33 -4.50 -3.41
N LEU A 17 11.40 -3.36 -2.71
CA LEU A 17 10.62 -3.16 -1.48
C LEU A 17 9.11 -3.13 -1.76
N CYS A 18 8.71 -2.64 -2.93
CA CYS A 18 7.32 -2.66 -3.35
C CYS A 18 6.82 -4.10 -3.53
N ASP A 19 7.65 -4.94 -4.14
CA ASP A 19 7.33 -6.36 -4.32
C ASP A 19 7.17 -7.06 -2.98
N GLU A 20 8.03 -6.75 -2.01
CA GLU A 20 7.94 -7.32 -0.67
C GLU A 20 6.65 -6.90 0.03
N ALA A 21 6.28 -5.62 -0.08
CA ALA A 21 5.04 -5.11 0.52
C ALA A 21 3.82 -5.79 -0.10
N ARG A 22 3.85 -5.98 -1.42
CA ARG A 22 2.75 -6.66 -2.12
C ARG A 22 2.59 -8.10 -1.63
N VAL A 23 3.70 -8.82 -1.48
CA VAL A 23 3.65 -10.20 -0.98
C VAL A 23 3.03 -10.24 0.41
N LEU A 24 3.44 -9.33 1.29
CA LEU A 24 2.88 -9.26 2.65
C LEU A 24 1.38 -8.99 2.63
N LEU A 25 0.93 -8.04 1.81
CA LEU A 25 -0.49 -7.73 1.67
C LEU A 25 -1.27 -8.93 1.15
N ASP A 26 -0.75 -9.58 0.12
CA ASP A 26 -1.42 -10.75 -0.46
C ASP A 26 -1.57 -11.87 0.56
N GLU A 27 -0.55 -12.09 1.39
CA GLU A 27 -0.60 -13.10 2.43
C GLU A 27 -1.56 -12.74 3.56
N MET A 28 -1.63 -11.48 3.92
CA MET A 28 -2.44 -11.04 5.06
C MET A 28 -3.91 -10.88 4.73
N ILE A 29 -4.24 -10.33 3.57
CA ILE A 29 -5.64 -10.00 3.24
C ILE A 29 -6.09 -10.47 1.86
N GLY A 30 -5.16 -10.88 1.00
CA GLY A 30 -5.51 -11.33 -0.34
C GLY A 30 -5.54 -10.21 -1.36
N GLN A 31 -5.31 -10.56 -2.62
CA GLN A 31 -5.18 -9.62 -3.73
C GLN A 31 -6.42 -8.75 -3.95
N ASP A 32 -7.59 -9.28 -3.64
CA ASP A 32 -8.85 -8.61 -3.92
C ASP A 32 -9.25 -7.57 -2.86
N ARG A 33 -8.46 -7.44 -1.80
CA ARG A 33 -8.80 -6.60 -0.67
C ARG A 33 -8.10 -5.25 -0.66
N TYR A 34 -7.28 -4.98 -1.64
CA TYR A 34 -6.60 -3.70 -1.78
C TYR A 34 -6.38 -3.38 -3.25
N ASP A 35 -6.12 -2.11 -3.54
CA ASP A 35 -5.81 -1.68 -4.90
C ASP A 35 -4.32 -1.44 -5.04
N ARG A 36 -3.81 -1.62 -6.25
CA ARG A 36 -2.42 -1.32 -6.60
C ARG A 36 -2.42 -0.14 -7.55
N VAL A 37 -1.57 0.84 -7.27
CA VAL A 37 -1.44 2.02 -8.11
C VAL A 37 0.04 2.20 -8.47
N ASP A 38 0.33 2.20 -9.77
CA ASP A 38 1.66 2.49 -10.28
C ASP A 38 1.83 4.02 -10.31
N ILE A 39 2.74 4.55 -9.49
CA ILE A 39 2.91 5.99 -9.39
C ILE A 39 3.46 6.60 -10.67
N ASP A 40 4.16 5.82 -11.49
CA ASP A 40 4.71 6.32 -12.75
C ASP A 40 3.64 6.65 -13.79
N ALA A 41 2.41 6.24 -13.56
CA ALA A 41 1.27 6.59 -14.42
C ALA A 41 0.76 8.02 -14.17
N ASP A 42 1.22 8.69 -13.11
CA ASP A 42 0.73 10.01 -12.72
C ASP A 42 1.87 10.83 -12.13
N ASP A 43 2.19 11.96 -12.78
CA ASP A 43 3.30 12.82 -12.37
C ASP A 43 3.15 13.35 -10.93
N ASP A 44 1.91 13.64 -10.51
CA ASP A 44 1.66 14.10 -9.15
C ASP A 44 2.00 13.03 -8.12
N LEU A 45 1.73 11.77 -8.45
CA LEU A 45 2.08 10.65 -7.57
C LEU A 45 3.60 10.46 -7.49
N VAL A 46 4.30 10.64 -8.60
CA VAL A 46 5.76 10.57 -8.62
C VAL A 46 6.35 11.65 -7.72
N LEU A 47 5.84 12.87 -7.81
CA LEU A 47 6.30 13.96 -6.97
C LEU A 47 6.05 13.69 -5.49
N ARG A 48 4.90 13.08 -5.17
CA ARG A 48 4.51 12.82 -3.80
C ARG A 48 5.21 11.62 -3.18
N TYR A 49 5.35 10.55 -3.95
CA TYR A 49 5.80 9.25 -3.40
C TYR A 49 7.06 8.68 -4.03
N GLY A 50 7.66 9.36 -5.00
CA GLY A 50 8.75 8.79 -5.82
C GLY A 50 9.91 8.19 -5.05
N PHE A 51 10.29 8.80 -3.92
CA PHE A 51 11.38 8.31 -3.08
C PHE A 51 10.89 7.57 -1.83
N ARG A 52 9.59 7.37 -1.71
CA ARG A 52 8.95 6.83 -0.51
C ARG A 52 8.25 5.51 -0.74
N VAL A 53 8.11 5.09 -1.99
CA VAL A 53 7.45 3.81 -2.30
C VAL A 53 8.20 2.63 -1.70
N PRO A 54 7.50 1.60 -1.23
CA PRO A 54 6.06 1.45 -1.23
C PRO A 54 5.39 2.34 -0.18
N VAL A 55 4.22 2.88 -0.53
CA VAL A 55 3.38 3.62 0.40
C VAL A 55 2.03 2.92 0.45
N ILE A 56 1.50 2.70 1.64
CA ILE A 56 0.17 2.14 1.81
C ILE A 56 -0.71 3.20 2.44
N SER A 57 -1.81 3.52 1.75
CA SER A 57 -2.80 4.47 2.24
C SER A 57 -4.05 3.74 2.72
N LEU A 58 -4.72 4.36 3.68
CA LEU A 58 -6.03 3.93 4.15
C LEU A 58 -6.98 5.11 3.97
N ASP A 59 -8.04 4.89 3.19
CA ASP A 59 -9.05 5.91 2.91
C ASP A 59 -8.44 7.23 2.40
N GLY A 60 -7.41 7.12 1.58
CA GLY A 60 -6.77 8.28 0.95
C GLY A 60 -5.68 8.94 1.80
N VAL A 61 -5.41 8.43 2.99
CA VAL A 61 -4.37 8.98 3.87
C VAL A 61 -3.19 8.01 3.92
N GLY A 62 -1.99 8.50 3.62
CA GLY A 62 -0.77 7.69 3.72
C GLY A 62 -0.52 7.28 5.16
N ARG A 63 -0.39 5.98 5.38
CA ARG A 63 -0.23 5.42 6.72
C ARG A 63 1.11 4.74 6.93
N LEU A 64 1.61 4.06 5.90
CA LEU A 64 2.89 3.36 5.96
C LEU A 64 3.72 3.72 4.75
N GLU A 65 5.03 3.86 4.95
CA GLU A 65 5.98 4.03 3.85
C GLU A 65 7.24 3.21 4.14
N ALA A 66 8.05 3.03 3.11
CA ALA A 66 9.25 2.18 3.21
C ALA A 66 10.17 2.61 4.35
N PRO A 67 10.75 1.66 5.10
CA PRO A 67 10.52 0.23 5.01
C PRO A 67 9.24 -0.19 5.72
N ILE A 68 8.45 -1.05 5.08
CA ILE A 68 7.21 -1.55 5.68
C ILE A 68 7.49 -2.88 6.35
N THR A 69 7.28 -2.94 7.65
CA THR A 69 7.49 -4.17 8.42
C THR A 69 6.21 -4.97 8.54
N PRO A 70 6.32 -6.31 8.72
CA PRO A 70 5.12 -7.12 8.95
C PRO A 70 4.30 -6.66 10.16
N GLU A 71 4.95 -6.19 11.23
CA GLU A 71 4.25 -5.69 12.41
C GLU A 71 3.44 -4.45 12.10
N ASP A 72 4.03 -3.49 11.39
CA ASP A 72 3.33 -2.26 11.01
C ASP A 72 2.13 -2.57 10.13
N LEU A 73 2.32 -3.45 9.17
CA LEU A 73 1.23 -3.82 8.27
C LEU A 73 0.13 -4.58 9.01
N ARG A 74 0.51 -5.46 9.92
CA ARG A 74 -0.46 -6.20 10.72
C ARG A 74 -1.32 -5.27 11.56
N ALA A 75 -0.72 -4.23 12.13
CA ALA A 75 -1.45 -3.23 12.92
C ALA A 75 -2.45 -2.46 12.03
N LEU A 76 -2.04 -2.09 10.82
CA LEU A 76 -2.92 -1.39 9.89
C LEU A 76 -4.08 -2.28 9.44
N VAL A 77 -3.79 -3.54 9.13
CA VAL A 77 -4.82 -4.51 8.74
C VAL A 77 -5.83 -4.70 9.87
N ALA A 78 -5.37 -4.70 11.12
CA ALA A 78 -6.26 -4.82 12.27
C ALA A 78 -7.22 -3.63 12.37
N GLU A 79 -6.78 -2.42 12.00
CA GLU A 79 -7.68 -1.25 11.95
C GLU A 79 -8.77 -1.45 10.91
N VAL A 80 -8.42 -1.99 9.76
CA VAL A 80 -9.36 -2.22 8.66
C VAL A 80 -10.40 -3.27 9.01
N ALA A 81 -10.00 -4.25 9.81
CA ALA A 81 -10.86 -5.38 10.18
C ALA A 81 -11.92 -5.05 11.24
N ARG A 82 -11.86 -3.87 11.81
CA ARG A 82 -12.81 -3.45 12.84
C ARG A 82 -14.18 -3.10 12.29
#